data_340500ce34d9fe44f36d1998138b5da7
#
_entry.id   340500ce34d9fe44f36d1998138b5da7
#
_cell.length_a   1.000
_cell.length_b   1.000
_cell.length_c   1.000
_cell.angle_alpha   90.00
_cell.angle_beta   90.00
_cell.angle_gamma   90.00
#
_symmetry.space_group_name_H-M   'P 1'
#
loop_
_entity.id
_entity.type
_entity.pdbx_description
1 polymer ?
#
loop_
_entity_poly.entity_id
_entity_poly.type
_entity_poly.pdbx_seq_one_letter_code
_entity_poly.pdbx_strand_id
1 'polypeptide(L)'
;MIESEASVKGRVVAEMLSHFTNDLKIGKKIKSGELRKRMIEPPWIPPAMFNLTGINMDHFTMKLLSLKENPNMDYVILQLHGGGYTGAVRNAYYVFAGLYNELSHGCNVLTPDYRVAPENPYPAALEDALASYRWLLSKGYYGEQIILAGDSAGGGLAMALCM
;
A
#
# COMPACT_ATOMS: atom_id res chain seq x y z
N MET A 1 7.29 17.29 29.70
CA MET A 1 7.80 16.45 28.58
C MET A 1 7.82 15.03 29.09
N ILE A 2 6.99 14.16 28.57
CA ILE A 2 6.98 12.73 28.92
C ILE A 2 7.96 12.09 27.94
N GLU A 3 9.22 11.91 28.37
CA GLU A 3 10.15 11.00 27.69
C GLU A 3 9.62 9.57 27.93
N SER A 4 8.82 9.06 27.01
CA SER A 4 8.52 7.63 27.01
C SER A 4 9.74 6.88 26.50
N GLU A 5 10.50 6.25 27.41
CA GLU A 5 11.54 5.31 27.00
C GLU A 5 10.93 4.24 26.10
N ALA A 6 11.51 4.08 24.91
CA ALA A 6 11.08 3.06 23.98
C ALA A 6 11.18 1.67 24.65
N SER A 7 10.14 0.86 24.51
CA SER A 7 10.12 -0.50 25.07
C SER A 7 11.33 -1.31 24.55
N VAL A 8 11.76 -2.31 25.31
CA VAL A 8 12.87 -3.21 24.91
C VAL A 8 12.60 -3.82 23.53
N LYS A 9 11.35 -4.23 23.27
CA LYS A 9 10.93 -4.72 21.94
C LYS A 9 11.07 -3.64 20.86
N GLY A 10 10.69 -2.39 21.14
CA GLY A 10 10.84 -1.27 20.22
C GLY A 10 12.30 -0.96 19.88
N ARG A 11 13.20 -1.02 20.88
CA ARG A 11 14.65 -0.84 20.67
C ARG A 11 15.24 -1.95 19.80
N VAL A 12 14.90 -3.21 20.07
CA VAL A 12 15.35 -4.36 19.26
C VAL A 12 14.88 -4.24 17.82
N VAL A 13 13.61 -3.90 17.60
CA VAL A 13 13.06 -3.68 16.24
C VAL A 13 13.76 -2.52 15.54
N ALA A 14 14.00 -1.40 16.24
CA ALA A 14 14.70 -0.25 15.66
C ALA A 14 16.14 -0.59 15.27
N GLU A 15 16.84 -1.37 16.10
CA GLU A 15 18.20 -1.83 15.82
C GLU A 15 18.25 -2.80 14.64
N MET A 16 17.31 -3.74 14.54
CA MET A 16 17.17 -4.63 13.39
C MET A 16 16.89 -3.83 12.10
N LEU A 17 15.98 -2.86 12.13
CA LEU A 17 15.68 -1.99 11.00
C LEU A 17 16.87 -1.13 10.61
N SER A 18 17.59 -0.56 11.58
CA SER A 18 18.81 0.21 11.35
C SER A 18 19.91 -0.62 10.66
N HIS A 19 20.10 -1.86 11.09
CA HIS A 19 21.05 -2.78 10.43
C HIS A 19 20.63 -3.08 8.99
N PHE A 20 19.34 -3.25 8.76
CA PHE A 20 18.78 -3.53 7.43
C PHE A 20 18.90 -2.32 6.49
N THR A 21 18.70 -1.10 7.00
CA THR A 21 18.75 0.14 6.19
C THR A 21 20.16 0.66 5.95
N ASN A 22 21.12 0.37 6.84
CA ASN A 22 22.50 0.83 6.74
C ASN A 22 23.42 -0.08 5.89
N ASP A 23 22.91 -1.18 5.34
CA ASP A 23 23.70 -2.03 4.45
C ASP A 23 23.89 -1.33 3.08
N LEU A 24 25.11 -0.84 2.84
CA LEU A 24 25.52 -0.23 1.56
C LEU A 24 25.30 -1.16 0.34
N LYS A 25 25.17 -2.47 0.56
CA LYS A 25 24.82 -3.47 -0.47
C LYS A 25 23.36 -3.38 -0.89
N ILE A 26 22.46 -2.83 -0.05
CA ILE A 26 21.04 -2.67 -0.38
C ILE A 26 20.87 -1.79 -1.61
N GLY A 27 21.57 -0.68 -1.71
CA GLY A 27 21.50 0.21 -2.87
C GLY A 27 21.85 -0.48 -4.19
N LYS A 28 22.85 -1.38 -4.17
CA LYS A 28 23.22 -2.19 -5.35
C LYS A 28 22.14 -3.22 -5.67
N LYS A 29 21.54 -3.86 -4.68
CA LYS A 29 20.46 -4.86 -4.85
C LYS A 29 19.16 -4.22 -5.34
N ILE A 30 18.86 -3.00 -4.92
CA ILE A 30 17.75 -2.19 -5.43
C ILE A 30 17.97 -1.91 -6.92
N LYS A 31 19.15 -1.36 -7.29
CA LYS A 31 19.49 -1.04 -8.68
C LYS A 31 19.47 -2.25 -9.60
N SER A 32 19.92 -3.40 -9.12
CA SER A 32 19.93 -4.66 -9.89
C SER A 32 18.56 -5.35 -9.97
N GLY A 33 17.56 -4.89 -9.23
CA GLY A 33 16.26 -5.54 -9.10
C GLY A 33 16.30 -6.88 -8.32
N GLU A 34 17.45 -7.23 -7.71
CA GLU A 34 17.64 -8.51 -7.00
C GLU A 34 16.67 -8.64 -5.82
N LEU A 35 16.39 -7.55 -5.10
CA LEU A 35 15.43 -7.54 -3.99
C LEU A 35 14.01 -7.90 -4.45
N ARG A 36 13.59 -7.44 -5.63
CA ARG A 36 12.26 -7.77 -6.19
C ARG A 36 12.15 -9.23 -6.59
N LYS A 37 13.20 -9.78 -7.21
CA LYS A 37 13.22 -11.20 -7.60
C LYS A 37 13.08 -12.12 -6.40
N ARG A 38 13.63 -11.75 -5.25
CA ARG A 38 13.50 -12.50 -3.99
C ARG A 38 12.15 -12.30 -3.29
N MET A 39 11.35 -11.33 -3.72
CA MET A 39 10.06 -10.97 -3.13
C MET A 39 8.86 -11.45 -3.95
N ILE A 40 9.05 -12.34 -4.94
CA ILE A 40 7.94 -12.93 -5.68
C ILE A 40 7.15 -13.83 -4.72
N GLU A 41 5.90 -13.46 -4.51
CA GLU A 41 4.96 -14.19 -3.67
C GLU A 41 3.93 -14.90 -4.54
N PRO A 42 3.42 -16.07 -4.12
CA PRO A 42 2.31 -16.71 -4.82
C PRO A 42 1.08 -15.78 -4.76
N PRO A 43 0.14 -15.89 -5.71
CA PRO A 43 -1.09 -15.09 -5.68
C PRO A 43 -1.82 -15.24 -4.34
N TRP A 44 -2.17 -14.12 -3.72
CA TRP A 44 -2.97 -14.14 -2.50
C TRP A 44 -4.40 -14.56 -2.83
N ILE A 45 -4.91 -15.51 -2.06
CA ILE A 45 -6.28 -16.01 -2.18
C ILE A 45 -7.11 -15.36 -1.07
N PRO A 46 -8.12 -14.55 -1.40
CA PRO A 46 -8.95 -13.91 -0.40
C PRO A 46 -9.80 -14.94 0.36
N PRO A 47 -10.08 -14.73 1.64
CA PRO A 47 -11.11 -15.46 2.38
C PRO A 47 -12.44 -15.47 1.62
N ALA A 48 -13.24 -16.54 1.81
CA ALA A 48 -14.46 -16.80 1.05
C ALA A 48 -15.50 -15.66 1.07
N MET A 49 -15.47 -14.82 2.11
CA MET A 49 -16.38 -13.70 2.30
C MET A 49 -16.05 -12.49 1.39
N PHE A 50 -14.86 -12.45 0.80
CA PHE A 50 -14.42 -11.34 -0.02
C PHE A 50 -14.46 -11.63 -1.53
N ASN A 51 -14.69 -10.57 -2.30
CA ASN A 51 -14.32 -10.47 -3.70
C ASN A 51 -13.01 -9.69 -3.79
N LEU A 52 -12.09 -10.13 -4.65
CA LEU A 52 -10.89 -9.38 -5.01
C LEU A 52 -10.93 -9.12 -6.52
N THR A 53 -11.28 -7.90 -6.89
CA THR A 53 -11.43 -7.50 -8.30
C THR A 53 -10.17 -6.82 -8.78
N GLY A 54 -9.56 -7.35 -9.84
CA GLY A 54 -8.45 -6.71 -10.55
C GLY A 54 -8.95 -5.59 -11.47
N ILE A 55 -8.26 -4.46 -11.44
CA ILE A 55 -8.54 -3.28 -12.26
C ILE A 55 -7.25 -2.95 -13.01
N ASN A 56 -7.32 -2.95 -14.34
CA ASN A 56 -6.19 -2.58 -15.18
C ASN A 56 -6.27 -1.08 -15.48
N MET A 57 -5.19 -0.39 -15.20
CA MET A 57 -4.92 0.99 -15.60
C MET A 57 -3.91 0.98 -16.76
N ASP A 58 -3.66 2.13 -17.38
CA ASP A 58 -2.77 2.21 -18.55
C ASP A 58 -1.35 1.69 -18.28
N HIS A 59 -0.83 1.93 -17.06
CA HIS A 59 0.57 1.63 -16.72
C HIS A 59 0.74 0.78 -15.47
N PHE A 60 -0.32 0.52 -14.72
CA PHE A 60 -0.29 -0.24 -13.47
C PHE A 60 -1.62 -0.96 -13.24
N THR A 61 -1.69 -1.77 -12.20
CA THR A 61 -2.92 -2.47 -11.82
C THR A 61 -3.33 -2.09 -10.42
N MET A 62 -4.62 -2.26 -10.12
CA MET A 62 -5.16 -2.10 -8.77
C MET A 62 -5.99 -3.31 -8.40
N LYS A 63 -6.12 -3.57 -7.12
CA LYS A 63 -7.05 -4.58 -6.60
C LYS A 63 -8.03 -3.93 -5.64
N LEU A 64 -9.31 -4.20 -5.87
CA LEU A 64 -10.40 -3.77 -5.01
C LEU A 64 -10.88 -4.98 -4.20
N LEU A 65 -10.72 -4.90 -2.89
CA LEU A 65 -11.28 -5.86 -1.94
C LEU A 65 -12.64 -5.36 -1.48
N SER A 66 -13.66 -6.19 -1.58
CA SER A 66 -15.03 -5.88 -1.13
C SER A 66 -15.67 -7.10 -0.48
N LEU A 67 -16.61 -6.90 0.45
CA LEU A 67 -17.48 -7.98 0.89
C LEU A 67 -18.35 -8.45 -0.27
N LYS A 68 -18.66 -9.75 -0.32
CA LYS A 68 -19.62 -10.32 -1.30
C LYS A 68 -21.05 -9.90 -0.98
N GLU A 69 -21.36 -9.79 0.29
CA GLU A 69 -22.69 -9.45 0.78
C GLU A 69 -22.60 -8.15 1.59
N ASN A 70 -23.52 -7.24 1.32
CA ASN A 70 -23.71 -5.99 2.06
C ASN A 70 -22.42 -5.17 2.27
N PRO A 71 -21.64 -4.85 1.20
CA PRO A 71 -20.49 -3.97 1.35
C PRO A 71 -20.96 -2.58 1.81
N ASN A 72 -20.19 -1.97 2.70
CA ASN A 72 -20.41 -0.59 3.09
C ASN A 72 -19.89 0.32 1.97
N MET A 73 -20.77 1.10 1.36
CA MET A 73 -20.47 2.00 0.25
C MET A 73 -20.33 3.47 0.68
N ASP A 74 -20.49 3.78 1.98
CA ASP A 74 -20.42 5.15 2.48
C ASP A 74 -19.00 5.71 2.39
N TYR A 75 -18.01 4.82 2.54
CA TYR A 75 -16.60 5.15 2.48
C TYR A 75 -15.82 4.12 1.68
N VAL A 76 -14.65 4.52 1.20
CA VAL A 76 -13.66 3.62 0.57
C VAL A 76 -12.27 3.95 1.10
N ILE A 77 -11.44 2.94 1.28
CA ILE A 77 -10.06 3.10 1.72
C ILE A 77 -9.14 2.96 0.50
N LEU A 78 -8.36 3.99 0.21
CA LEU A 78 -7.24 3.92 -0.73
C LEU A 78 -5.98 3.59 0.05
N GLN A 79 -5.54 2.34 -0.06
CA GLN A 79 -4.37 1.81 0.62
C GLN A 79 -3.14 1.92 -0.27
N LEU A 80 -2.16 2.71 0.14
CA LEU A 80 -0.89 2.91 -0.55
C LEU A 80 0.22 2.17 0.19
N HIS A 81 0.85 1.19 -0.48
CA HIS A 81 1.83 0.31 0.15
C HIS A 81 3.18 1.00 0.39
N GLY A 82 3.94 0.54 1.39
CA GLY A 82 5.33 0.91 1.61
C GLY A 82 6.29 0.15 0.71
N GLY A 83 7.58 0.30 0.96
CA GLY A 83 8.64 -0.38 0.22
C GLY A 83 9.67 0.55 -0.41
N GLY A 84 9.81 1.79 0.12
CA GLY A 84 10.84 2.74 -0.29
C GLY A 84 10.75 3.17 -1.75
N TYR A 85 9.57 3.14 -2.36
CA TYR A 85 9.31 3.39 -3.78
C TYR A 85 10.07 2.45 -4.74
N THR A 86 10.58 1.32 -4.24
CA THR A 86 11.36 0.34 -5.00
C THR A 86 10.80 -1.08 -4.92
N GLY A 87 9.93 -1.35 -3.94
CA GLY A 87 9.24 -2.63 -3.75
C GLY A 87 7.83 -2.58 -4.31
N ALA A 88 7.41 -3.65 -5.00
CA ALA A 88 6.03 -3.85 -5.43
C ALA A 88 5.10 -4.19 -4.25
N VAL A 89 3.79 -4.12 -4.47
CA VAL A 89 2.79 -4.53 -3.48
C VAL A 89 3.00 -5.99 -3.06
N ARG A 90 2.84 -6.27 -1.77
CA ARG A 90 3.01 -7.61 -1.17
C ARG A 90 1.69 -8.15 -0.65
N ASN A 91 1.62 -9.48 -0.51
CA ASN A 91 0.43 -10.16 0.01
C ASN A 91 0.02 -9.66 1.41
N ALA A 92 0.97 -9.20 2.23
CA ALA A 92 0.68 -8.57 3.52
C ALA A 92 -0.29 -7.38 3.39
N TYR A 93 -0.24 -6.62 2.29
CA TYR A 93 -1.16 -5.49 2.07
C TYR A 93 -2.58 -5.94 1.79
N TYR A 94 -2.77 -7.11 1.17
CA TYR A 94 -4.11 -7.69 1.01
C TYR A 94 -4.67 -8.24 2.33
N VAL A 95 -3.80 -8.71 3.22
CA VAL A 95 -4.19 -9.05 4.60
C VAL A 95 -4.60 -7.78 5.35
N PHE A 96 -3.83 -6.69 5.24
CA PHE A 96 -4.21 -5.39 5.81
C PHE A 96 -5.51 -4.85 5.21
N ALA A 97 -5.74 -5.03 3.90
CA ALA A 97 -6.99 -4.65 3.27
C ALA A 97 -8.19 -5.38 3.91
N GLY A 98 -8.05 -6.67 4.22
CA GLY A 98 -9.05 -7.43 4.97
C GLY A 98 -9.30 -6.87 6.37
N LEU A 99 -8.23 -6.54 7.11
CA LEU A 99 -8.34 -5.92 8.43
C LEU A 99 -8.99 -4.53 8.38
N TYR A 100 -8.63 -3.71 7.40
CA TYR A 100 -9.26 -2.40 7.20
C TYR A 100 -10.74 -2.53 6.88
N ASN A 101 -11.12 -3.48 6.03
CA ASN A 101 -12.52 -3.76 5.74
C ASN A 101 -13.29 -4.14 7.01
N GLU A 102 -12.74 -5.04 7.83
CA GLU A 102 -13.35 -5.47 9.10
C GLU A 102 -13.51 -4.29 10.07
N LEU A 103 -12.44 -3.53 10.31
CA LEU A 103 -12.43 -2.40 11.26
C LEU A 103 -13.31 -1.24 10.80
N SER A 104 -13.53 -1.09 9.50
CA SER A 104 -14.39 -0.05 8.92
C SER A 104 -15.83 -0.52 8.68
N HIS A 105 -16.23 -1.65 9.25
CA HIS A 105 -17.57 -2.22 9.08
C HIS A 105 -17.94 -2.46 7.60
N GLY A 106 -17.01 -3.00 6.83
CA GLY A 106 -17.25 -3.48 5.47
C GLY A 106 -16.94 -2.51 4.34
N CYS A 107 -16.20 -1.40 4.60
CA CYS A 107 -15.78 -0.50 3.55
C CYS A 107 -14.87 -1.19 2.54
N ASN A 108 -15.03 -0.87 1.28
CA ASN A 108 -14.16 -1.35 0.22
C ASN A 108 -12.73 -0.82 0.39
N VAL A 109 -11.74 -1.63 -0.02
CA VAL A 109 -10.32 -1.23 0.05
C VAL A 109 -9.70 -1.35 -1.34
N LEU A 110 -9.23 -0.24 -1.89
CA LEU A 110 -8.50 -0.19 -3.16
C LEU A 110 -7.00 -0.16 -2.87
N THR A 111 -6.27 -1.12 -3.43
CA THR A 111 -4.82 -1.25 -3.29
C THR A 111 -4.17 -1.19 -4.67
N PRO A 112 -3.59 -0.06 -5.08
CA PRO A 112 -2.81 0.03 -6.31
C PRO A 112 -1.44 -0.63 -6.14
N ASP A 113 -1.02 -1.37 -7.18
CA ASP A 113 0.36 -1.80 -7.39
C ASP A 113 1.03 -0.75 -8.28
N TYR A 114 1.29 0.41 -7.68
CA TYR A 114 1.82 1.57 -8.39
C TYR A 114 3.26 1.34 -8.86
N ARG A 115 3.64 2.01 -9.94
CA ARG A 115 4.97 1.93 -10.53
C ARG A 115 6.06 2.39 -9.55
N VAL A 116 7.17 1.68 -9.53
CA VAL A 116 8.27 1.90 -8.60
C VAL A 116 9.63 2.02 -9.30
N ALA A 117 10.57 2.68 -8.65
CA ALA A 117 11.95 2.78 -9.10
C ALA A 117 12.65 1.39 -9.02
N PRO A 118 13.75 1.18 -9.75
CA PRO A 118 14.42 2.12 -10.65
C PRO A 118 13.78 2.24 -12.04
N GLU A 119 12.89 1.31 -12.45
CA GLU A 119 12.32 1.30 -13.79
C GLU A 119 11.42 2.51 -14.03
N ASN A 120 10.70 2.92 -12.99
CA ASN A 120 9.78 4.05 -13.03
C ASN A 120 10.10 4.99 -11.84
N PRO A 121 11.07 5.90 -11.99
CA PRO A 121 11.43 6.85 -10.94
C PRO A 121 10.32 7.89 -10.71
N TYR A 122 10.51 8.77 -9.72
CA TYR A 122 9.64 9.91 -9.51
C TYR A 122 9.40 10.67 -10.84
N PRO A 123 8.15 11.06 -11.15
CA PRO A 123 6.96 11.07 -10.28
C PRO A 123 6.00 9.86 -10.45
N ALA A 124 6.39 8.76 -11.10
CA ALA A 124 5.50 7.70 -11.53
C ALA A 124 4.59 7.15 -10.41
N ALA A 125 5.13 6.90 -9.22
CA ALA A 125 4.33 6.41 -8.08
C ALA A 125 3.25 7.42 -7.65
N LEU A 126 3.56 8.71 -7.67
CA LEU A 126 2.63 9.78 -7.34
C LEU A 126 1.52 9.92 -8.39
N GLU A 127 1.90 9.84 -9.68
CA GLU A 127 0.93 9.85 -10.79
C GLU A 127 -0.06 8.69 -10.68
N ASP A 128 0.43 7.48 -10.36
CA ASP A 128 -0.41 6.29 -10.21
C ASP A 128 -1.31 6.39 -8.97
N ALA A 129 -0.80 6.92 -7.85
CA ALA A 129 -1.60 7.18 -6.66
C ALA A 129 -2.72 8.20 -6.95
N LEU A 130 -2.41 9.27 -7.66
CA LEU A 130 -3.39 10.28 -8.09
C LEU A 130 -4.41 9.70 -9.08
N ALA A 131 -3.97 8.86 -10.01
CA ALA A 131 -4.86 8.16 -10.94
C ALA A 131 -5.82 7.22 -10.19
N SER A 132 -5.35 6.52 -9.16
CA SER A 132 -6.15 5.66 -8.29
C SER A 132 -7.22 6.46 -7.54
N TYR A 133 -6.85 7.61 -6.98
CA TYR A 133 -7.78 8.53 -6.32
C TYR A 133 -8.85 9.04 -7.31
N ARG A 134 -8.43 9.50 -8.49
CA ARG A 134 -9.36 9.97 -9.54
C ARG A 134 -10.28 8.86 -10.03
N TRP A 135 -9.79 7.62 -10.09
CA TRP A 135 -10.62 6.47 -10.42
C TRP A 135 -11.76 6.29 -9.39
N LEU A 136 -11.48 6.43 -8.09
CA LEU A 136 -12.51 6.39 -7.05
C LEU A 136 -13.55 7.50 -7.22
N LEU A 137 -13.11 8.72 -7.51
CA LEU A 137 -14.04 9.82 -7.83
C LEU A 137 -14.93 9.49 -9.03
N SER A 138 -14.35 8.86 -10.08
CA SER A 138 -15.11 8.43 -11.27
C SER A 138 -16.12 7.32 -10.99
N LYS A 139 -15.97 6.60 -9.86
CA LYS A 139 -16.92 5.58 -9.38
C LYS A 139 -18.03 6.15 -8.50
N GLY A 140 -18.04 7.46 -8.30
CA GLY A 140 -19.10 8.17 -7.59
C GLY A 140 -18.79 8.44 -6.11
N TYR A 141 -17.59 8.13 -5.63
CA TYR A 141 -17.16 8.56 -4.30
C TYR A 141 -16.83 10.05 -4.31
N TYR A 142 -17.16 10.75 -3.24
CA TYR A 142 -16.69 12.12 -2.99
C TYR A 142 -15.39 12.10 -2.20
N GLY A 143 -14.62 13.19 -2.24
CA GLY A 143 -13.34 13.28 -1.55
C GLY A 143 -13.42 12.97 -0.05
N GLU A 144 -14.49 13.40 0.61
CA GLU A 144 -14.76 13.17 2.04
C GLU A 144 -15.07 11.69 2.37
N GLN A 145 -15.37 10.87 1.36
CA GLN A 145 -15.63 9.44 1.51
C GLN A 145 -14.38 8.59 1.25
N ILE A 146 -13.27 9.19 0.80
CA ILE A 146 -12.03 8.48 0.49
C ILE A 146 -11.07 8.62 1.66
N ILE A 147 -10.82 7.52 2.35
CA ILE A 147 -9.85 7.43 3.44
C ILE A 147 -8.51 7.03 2.85
N LEU A 148 -7.48 7.85 3.04
CA LEU A 148 -6.12 7.53 2.61
C LEU A 148 -5.39 6.78 3.73
N ALA A 149 -4.89 5.59 3.42
CA ALA A 149 -4.09 4.77 4.32
C ALA A 149 -2.76 4.42 3.65
N GLY A 150 -1.66 4.56 4.37
CA GLY A 150 -0.34 4.20 3.84
C GLY A 150 0.73 4.17 4.92
N ASP A 151 1.74 3.33 4.71
CA ASP A 151 2.90 3.23 5.58
C ASP A 151 4.17 3.61 4.82
N SER A 152 5.17 4.12 5.51
CA SER A 152 6.49 4.43 4.94
C SER A 152 6.38 5.27 3.64
N ALA A 153 6.84 4.75 2.49
CA ALA A 153 6.70 5.39 1.18
C ALA A 153 5.21 5.64 0.81
N GLY A 154 4.32 4.68 1.11
CA GLY A 154 2.88 4.85 0.91
C GLY A 154 2.27 5.95 1.79
N GLY A 155 2.78 6.13 3.01
CA GLY A 155 2.43 7.27 3.87
C GLY A 155 2.84 8.61 3.24
N GLY A 156 4.02 8.67 2.61
CA GLY A 156 4.47 9.83 1.85
C GLY A 156 3.54 10.16 0.67
N LEU A 157 3.10 9.12 -0.07
CA LEU A 157 2.12 9.30 -1.16
C LEU A 157 0.75 9.78 -0.63
N ALA A 158 0.28 9.20 0.47
CA ALA A 158 -0.98 9.62 1.09
C ALA A 158 -0.94 11.11 1.48
N MET A 159 0.15 11.56 2.09
CA MET A 159 0.35 12.98 2.41
C MET A 159 0.39 13.86 1.16
N ALA A 160 1.08 13.42 0.11
CA ALA A 160 1.17 14.17 -1.14
C ALA A 160 -0.19 14.30 -1.85
N LEU A 161 -1.08 13.32 -1.70
CA LEU A 161 -2.44 13.40 -2.24
C LEU A 161 -3.35 14.38 -1.48
N CYS A 162 -3.01 14.71 -0.23
CA CYS A 162 -3.76 15.69 0.57
C CYS A 162 -3.39 17.15 0.26
N MET A 163 -2.31 17.37 -0.49
CA MET A 163 -1.79 18.72 -0.83
C MET A 163 -2.37 19.23 -2.15
#